data_f6f493f876c93787c2061a3050dbb900
#
_entry.id   f6f493f876c93787c2061a3050dbb900
#
_cell.length_a   1.000
_cell.length_b   1.000
_cell.length_c   1.000
_cell.angle_alpha   90.00
_cell.angle_beta   90.00
_cell.angle_gamma   90.00
#
_symmetry.space_group_name_H-M   'P 1'
#
loop_
_entity.id
_entity.type
_entity.pdbx_description
1 polymer ?
#
loop_
_entity_poly.entity_id
_entity_poly.type
_entity_poly.pdbx_seq_one_letter_code
_entity_poly.pdbx_strand_id
1 'polypeptide(L)'
;EGRCGGAGTGKTVTLQVLAEGFSAAGVPVFMADVKGDLAGIAVAGSADHKLHEAFTKRAATIGLDLQYQAFPVTFWDLFGEQGHPIRATVAEMGPLLLSRLLELTEPQEGVLNVAFRLADEEELPLLDLKDLQALLTFIAEHDSEISARYGLVSSTSVGAIQRRLLVLENQGAAQMFGEPALELADLMRCDAHGR
;
A
#
# COMPACT_ATOMS: atom_id res chain seq x y z
N GLU A 1 1.72 -19.79 -10.67
CA GLU A 1 3.13 -19.78 -10.14
C GLU A 1 4.05 -19.14 -11.16
N GLY A 2 4.14 -17.80 -11.16
CA GLY A 2 5.09 -17.06 -11.98
C GLY A 2 6.50 -17.25 -11.43
N ARG A 3 7.36 -17.96 -12.15
CA ARG A 3 8.79 -18.04 -11.84
C ARG A 3 9.39 -16.63 -11.93
N CYS A 4 9.69 -16.00 -10.82
CA CYS A 4 10.55 -14.84 -10.77
C CYS A 4 11.93 -15.24 -11.35
N GLY A 5 12.24 -14.80 -12.57
CA GLY A 5 13.56 -15.00 -13.18
C GLY A 5 14.66 -14.36 -12.32
N GLY A 6 15.86 -14.93 -12.33
CA GLY A 6 17.01 -14.47 -11.54
C GLY A 6 17.43 -13.01 -11.83
N ALA A 7 18.31 -12.47 -10.97
CA ALA A 7 18.88 -11.14 -11.16
C ALA A 7 19.59 -11.01 -12.51
N GLY A 8 19.45 -9.86 -13.20
CA GLY A 8 20.10 -9.59 -14.48
C GLY A 8 19.28 -9.88 -15.74
N THR A 9 18.01 -10.30 -15.62
CA THR A 9 17.14 -10.59 -16.78
C THR A 9 16.49 -9.34 -17.43
N GLY A 10 16.80 -8.12 -16.96
CA GLY A 10 16.24 -6.87 -17.48
C GLY A 10 14.79 -6.60 -17.09
N LYS A 11 14.22 -7.28 -16.10
CA LYS A 11 12.82 -7.09 -15.68
C LYS A 11 12.52 -5.66 -15.26
N THR A 12 13.36 -5.07 -14.40
CA THR A 12 13.21 -3.68 -13.92
C THR A 12 13.24 -2.72 -15.10
N VAL A 13 14.17 -2.89 -16.05
CA VAL A 13 14.25 -2.03 -17.26
C VAL A 13 12.98 -2.18 -18.11
N THR A 14 12.45 -3.39 -18.25
CA THR A 14 11.19 -3.62 -19.00
C THR A 14 10.02 -2.89 -18.34
N LEU A 15 9.91 -2.96 -16.99
CA LEU A 15 8.87 -2.23 -16.27
C LEU A 15 9.03 -0.71 -16.41
N GLN A 16 10.26 -0.20 -16.34
CA GLN A 16 10.55 1.22 -16.56
C GLN A 16 10.12 1.66 -17.97
N VAL A 17 10.52 0.94 -19.00
CA VAL A 17 10.13 1.26 -20.39
C VAL A 17 8.61 1.23 -20.61
N LEU A 18 7.91 0.28 -19.99
CA LEU A 18 6.44 0.25 -20.05
C LEU A 18 5.83 1.44 -19.34
N ALA A 19 6.33 1.77 -18.16
CA ALA A 19 5.84 2.92 -17.37
C ALA A 19 6.08 4.24 -18.10
N GLU A 20 7.26 4.43 -18.69
CA GLU A 20 7.61 5.57 -19.53
C GLU A 20 6.67 5.69 -20.73
N GLY A 21 6.40 4.59 -21.41
CA GLY A 21 5.50 4.56 -22.58
C GLY A 21 4.06 4.90 -22.21
N PHE A 22 3.54 4.37 -21.11
CA PHE A 22 2.20 4.70 -20.63
C PHE A 22 2.11 6.16 -20.15
N SER A 23 3.10 6.63 -19.39
CA SER A 23 3.15 8.03 -18.94
C SER A 23 3.21 8.99 -20.12
N ALA A 24 4.01 8.71 -21.15
CA ALA A 24 4.08 9.51 -22.37
C ALA A 24 2.73 9.54 -23.12
N ALA A 25 1.94 8.47 -23.02
CA ALA A 25 0.60 8.38 -23.60
C ALA A 25 -0.49 9.01 -22.73
N GLY A 26 -0.16 9.63 -21.57
CA GLY A 26 -1.12 10.24 -20.65
C GLY A 26 -1.87 9.22 -19.79
N VAL A 27 -1.34 8.03 -19.63
CA VAL A 27 -1.93 6.99 -18.79
C VAL A 27 -1.21 6.96 -17.45
N PRO A 28 -1.92 7.19 -16.32
CA PRO A 28 -1.35 7.09 -14.99
C PRO A 28 -0.81 5.69 -14.72
N VAL A 29 0.36 5.61 -14.09
CA VAL A 29 1.02 4.35 -13.77
C VAL A 29 1.31 4.30 -12.27
N PHE A 30 0.84 3.26 -11.61
CA PHE A 30 1.21 2.96 -10.24
C PHE A 30 2.19 1.78 -10.20
N MET A 31 3.32 1.96 -9.49
CA MET A 31 4.33 0.91 -9.31
C MET A 31 4.72 0.79 -7.86
N ALA A 32 4.74 -0.45 -7.33
CA ALA A 32 5.30 -0.74 -6.02
C ALA A 32 6.80 -1.03 -6.16
N ASP A 33 7.63 -0.23 -5.49
CA ASP A 33 9.09 -0.34 -5.53
C ASP A 33 9.65 -0.67 -4.15
N VAL A 34 9.90 -1.95 -3.90
CA VAL A 34 10.45 -2.43 -2.62
C VAL A 34 11.96 -2.17 -2.51
N LYS A 35 12.66 -2.03 -3.63
CA LYS A 35 14.12 -1.94 -3.70
C LYS A 35 14.66 -0.54 -3.98
N GLY A 36 13.79 0.39 -4.37
CA GLY A 36 14.18 1.74 -4.79
C GLY A 36 14.89 1.79 -6.16
N ASP A 37 14.78 0.76 -6.99
CA ASP A 37 15.45 0.67 -8.28
C ASP A 37 14.62 1.25 -9.46
N LEU A 38 13.36 1.62 -9.21
CA LEU A 38 12.47 2.28 -10.19
C LEU A 38 12.56 3.81 -10.17
N ALA A 39 13.10 4.40 -9.11
CA ALA A 39 13.14 5.85 -8.89
C ALA A 39 13.89 6.62 -10.01
N GLY A 40 14.76 5.94 -10.75
CA GLY A 40 15.49 6.53 -11.87
C GLY A 40 14.63 7.11 -12.99
N ILE A 41 13.36 6.72 -13.11
CA ILE A 41 12.41 7.28 -14.10
C ILE A 41 12.20 8.79 -13.91
N ALA A 42 12.33 9.29 -12.69
CA ALA A 42 12.16 10.71 -12.37
C ALA A 42 13.27 11.61 -12.92
N VAL A 43 14.40 11.05 -13.38
CA VAL A 43 15.58 11.81 -13.82
C VAL A 43 15.94 11.40 -15.24
N ALA A 44 16.17 12.40 -16.09
CA ALA A 44 16.63 12.14 -17.45
C ALA A 44 17.98 11.40 -17.46
N GLY A 45 18.11 10.41 -18.33
CA GLY A 45 19.38 9.75 -18.58
C GLY A 45 20.43 10.71 -19.16
N SER A 46 21.70 10.27 -19.20
CA SER A 46 22.81 11.07 -19.74
C SER A 46 23.67 10.24 -20.69
N ALA A 47 24.19 10.90 -21.73
CA ALA A 47 25.16 10.28 -22.63
C ALA A 47 26.49 9.97 -21.93
N ASP A 48 26.76 10.61 -20.79
CA ASP A 48 27.97 10.35 -20.00
C ASP A 48 27.84 9.12 -19.08
N HIS A 49 26.64 8.55 -19.01
CA HIS A 49 26.40 7.38 -18.16
C HIS A 49 27.08 6.12 -18.72
N LYS A 50 27.74 5.34 -17.88
CA LYS A 50 28.50 4.13 -18.23
C LYS A 50 27.74 3.09 -19.08
N LEU A 51 26.43 3.11 -19.04
CA LEU A 51 25.58 2.20 -19.80
C LEU A 51 25.06 2.82 -21.11
N HIS A 52 25.42 4.07 -21.44
CA HIS A 52 24.93 4.76 -22.64
C HIS A 52 25.15 3.94 -23.93
N GLU A 53 26.38 3.46 -24.14
CA GLU A 53 26.70 2.66 -25.35
C GLU A 53 25.87 1.38 -25.44
N ALA A 54 25.68 0.69 -24.31
CA ALA A 54 24.88 -0.54 -24.27
C ALA A 54 23.40 -0.27 -24.61
N PHE A 55 22.84 0.80 -24.06
CA PHE A 55 21.46 1.22 -24.36
C PHE A 55 21.32 1.67 -25.82
N THR A 56 22.24 2.48 -26.32
CA THR A 56 22.23 2.95 -27.73
C THR A 56 22.31 1.78 -28.69
N LYS A 57 23.23 0.84 -28.45
CA LYS A 57 23.36 -0.36 -29.26
C LYS A 57 22.08 -1.22 -29.24
N ARG A 58 21.47 -1.38 -28.07
CA ARG A 58 20.24 -2.14 -27.93
C ARG A 58 19.07 -1.46 -28.62
N ALA A 59 18.92 -0.14 -28.44
CA ALA A 59 17.91 0.67 -29.10
C ALA A 59 17.98 0.54 -30.63
N ALA A 60 19.19 0.68 -31.20
CA ALA A 60 19.41 0.49 -32.62
C ALA A 60 19.03 -0.92 -33.13
N THR A 61 19.29 -1.96 -32.31
CA THR A 61 18.97 -3.36 -32.66
C THR A 61 17.46 -3.59 -32.78
N ILE A 62 16.66 -2.87 -31.95
CA ILE A 62 15.20 -3.04 -31.91
C ILE A 62 14.45 -1.92 -32.65
N GLY A 63 15.18 -1.01 -33.33
CA GLY A 63 14.59 0.11 -34.08
C GLY A 63 13.96 1.19 -33.19
N LEU A 64 14.43 1.34 -31.95
CA LEU A 64 13.95 2.35 -31.00
C LEU A 64 14.82 3.62 -31.12
N ASP A 65 14.16 4.79 -31.21
CA ASP A 65 14.84 6.08 -31.06
C ASP A 65 15.03 6.39 -29.56
N LEU A 66 16.27 6.26 -29.10
CA LEU A 66 16.61 6.46 -27.69
C LEU A 66 16.67 7.97 -27.37
N GLN A 67 15.69 8.43 -26.61
CA GLN A 67 15.64 9.80 -26.11
C GLN A 67 15.69 9.78 -24.57
N TYR A 68 16.57 10.62 -24.02
CA TYR A 68 16.66 10.81 -22.58
C TYR A 68 15.71 11.90 -22.13
N GLN A 69 14.71 11.53 -21.31
CA GLN A 69 13.79 12.48 -20.71
C GLN A 69 13.47 12.08 -19.28
N ALA A 70 13.07 13.03 -18.46
CA ALA A 70 12.48 12.80 -17.15
C ALA A 70 10.97 12.61 -17.28
N PHE A 71 10.40 11.77 -16.45
CA PHE A 71 8.95 11.59 -16.34
C PHE A 71 8.44 12.19 -15.03
N PRO A 72 7.22 12.74 -14.99
CA PRO A 72 6.63 13.21 -13.75
C PRO A 72 6.36 12.02 -12.84
N VAL A 73 6.92 12.05 -11.64
CA VAL A 73 6.78 10.97 -10.65
C VAL A 73 6.42 11.57 -9.30
N THR A 74 5.40 11.00 -8.66
CA THR A 74 5.10 11.25 -7.25
C THR A 74 5.57 10.03 -6.45
N PHE A 75 6.45 10.27 -5.49
CA PHE A 75 6.91 9.22 -4.58
C PHE A 75 6.00 9.18 -3.36
N TRP A 76 5.41 8.00 -3.15
CA TRP A 76 4.63 7.69 -1.98
C TRP A 76 5.44 6.82 -1.04
N ASP A 77 5.31 7.04 0.26
CA ASP A 77 6.08 6.35 1.27
C ASP A 77 5.18 5.96 2.46
N LEU A 78 5.20 4.69 2.83
CA LEU A 78 4.42 4.19 3.96
C LEU A 78 4.79 4.84 5.29
N PHE A 79 6.05 5.25 5.44
CA PHE A 79 6.56 5.87 6.67
C PHE A 79 6.63 7.41 6.57
N GLY A 80 6.45 7.98 5.38
CA GLY A 80 6.50 9.43 5.15
C GLY A 80 7.86 10.06 5.38
N GLU A 81 8.95 9.28 5.29
CA GLU A 81 10.33 9.76 5.52
C GLU A 81 10.96 10.34 4.27
N GLN A 82 10.71 9.75 3.10
CA GLN A 82 11.34 10.09 1.83
C GLN A 82 10.35 10.47 0.72
N GLY A 83 9.05 10.33 0.97
CA GLY A 83 7.98 10.61 0.02
C GLY A 83 6.72 11.14 0.71
N HIS A 84 5.66 11.29 -0.08
CA HIS A 84 4.35 11.63 0.47
C HIS A 84 3.81 10.46 1.29
N PRO A 85 3.32 10.66 2.52
CA PRO A 85 2.79 9.58 3.32
C PRO A 85 1.53 8.98 2.66
N ILE A 86 1.50 7.65 2.58
CA ILE A 86 0.28 6.91 2.25
C ILE A 86 -0.43 6.59 3.56
N ARG A 87 -1.70 6.98 3.65
CA ARG A 87 -2.55 6.67 4.80
C ARG A 87 -3.87 6.07 4.34
N ALA A 88 -4.42 5.22 5.17
CA ALA A 88 -5.78 4.72 5.05
C ALA A 88 -6.43 4.73 6.44
N THR A 89 -7.72 4.96 6.52
CA THR A 89 -8.42 4.74 7.77
C THR A 89 -8.62 3.24 8.02
N VAL A 90 -8.77 2.86 9.28
CA VAL A 90 -9.12 1.48 9.64
C VAL A 90 -10.45 1.09 8.99
N ALA A 91 -11.41 2.01 8.95
CA ALA A 91 -12.70 1.81 8.29
C ALA A 91 -12.56 1.48 6.80
N GLU A 92 -11.73 2.22 6.05
CA GLU A 92 -11.48 2.00 4.61
C GLU A 92 -10.73 0.69 4.34
N MET A 93 -9.78 0.33 5.21
CA MET A 93 -9.10 -0.96 5.12
C MET A 93 -10.09 -2.13 5.23
N GLY A 94 -11.04 -2.00 6.12
CA GLY A 94 -12.08 -2.98 6.39
C GLY A 94 -11.58 -4.26 7.07
N PRO A 95 -12.50 -5.06 7.60
CA PRO A 95 -12.15 -6.23 8.41
C PRO A 95 -11.43 -7.33 7.61
N LEU A 96 -11.76 -7.50 6.33
CA LEU A 96 -11.15 -8.56 5.50
C LEU A 96 -9.66 -8.32 5.23
N LEU A 97 -9.27 -7.10 4.85
CA LEU A 97 -7.87 -6.81 4.58
C LEU A 97 -7.08 -6.73 5.87
N LEU A 98 -7.68 -6.17 6.92
CA LEU A 98 -7.04 -6.06 8.22
C LEU A 98 -6.83 -7.44 8.86
N SER A 99 -7.78 -8.38 8.74
CA SER A 99 -7.61 -9.76 9.24
C SER A 99 -6.44 -10.47 8.56
N ARG A 100 -6.26 -10.26 7.25
CA ARG A 100 -5.12 -10.80 6.50
C ARG A 100 -3.80 -10.15 6.91
N LEU A 101 -3.80 -8.83 7.08
CA LEU A 101 -2.60 -8.08 7.50
C LEU A 101 -2.13 -8.54 8.89
N LEU A 102 -3.08 -8.80 9.80
CA LEU A 102 -2.81 -9.27 11.16
C LEU A 102 -2.63 -10.79 11.26
N GLU A 103 -2.77 -11.53 10.16
CA GLU A 103 -2.71 -13.00 10.12
C GLU A 103 -3.65 -13.65 11.15
N LEU A 104 -4.91 -13.20 11.18
CA LEU A 104 -5.91 -13.67 12.13
C LEU A 104 -6.43 -15.06 11.76
N THR A 105 -6.77 -15.84 12.80
CA THR A 105 -7.52 -17.09 12.64
C THR A 105 -9.00 -16.82 12.43
N GLU A 106 -9.74 -17.80 11.89
CA GLU A 106 -11.19 -17.68 11.64
C GLU A 106 -12.00 -17.17 12.86
N PRO A 107 -11.79 -17.65 14.11
CA PRO A 107 -12.47 -17.09 15.27
C PRO A 107 -12.11 -15.63 15.57
N GLN A 108 -10.87 -15.24 15.32
CA GLN A 108 -10.40 -13.84 15.51
C GLN A 108 -10.95 -12.94 14.42
N GLU A 109 -11.00 -13.40 13.18
CA GLU A 109 -11.65 -12.69 12.08
C GLU A 109 -13.14 -12.48 12.36
N GLY A 110 -13.82 -13.47 12.92
CA GLY A 110 -15.21 -13.33 13.37
C GLY A 110 -15.39 -12.21 14.38
N VAL A 111 -14.51 -12.11 15.39
CA VAL A 111 -14.54 -11.02 16.38
C VAL A 111 -14.24 -9.67 15.74
N LEU A 112 -13.29 -9.61 14.81
CA LEU A 112 -12.98 -8.36 14.08
C LEU A 112 -14.19 -7.89 13.25
N ASN A 113 -14.89 -8.81 12.56
CA ASN A 113 -16.11 -8.49 11.83
C ASN A 113 -17.21 -7.96 12.75
N VAL A 114 -17.37 -8.51 13.97
CA VAL A 114 -18.29 -7.98 14.98
C VAL A 114 -17.90 -6.57 15.39
N ALA A 115 -16.61 -6.29 15.59
CA ALA A 115 -16.14 -4.95 15.92
C ALA A 115 -16.51 -3.92 14.84
N PHE A 116 -16.26 -4.24 13.57
CA PHE A 116 -16.63 -3.34 12.47
C PHE A 116 -18.14 -3.17 12.34
N ARG A 117 -18.91 -4.24 12.53
CA ARG A 117 -20.37 -4.18 12.52
C ARG A 117 -20.92 -3.30 13.63
N LEU A 118 -20.37 -3.42 14.84
CA LEU A 118 -20.74 -2.59 15.98
C LEU A 118 -20.39 -1.12 15.72
N ALA A 119 -19.20 -0.84 15.18
CA ALA A 119 -18.80 0.52 14.84
C ALA A 119 -19.75 1.16 13.81
N ASP A 120 -20.15 0.40 12.78
CA ASP A 120 -21.08 0.86 11.75
C ASP A 120 -22.48 1.16 12.32
N GLU A 121 -23.01 0.27 13.18
CA GLU A 121 -24.34 0.44 13.80
C GLU A 121 -24.39 1.58 14.82
N GLU A 122 -23.30 1.83 15.53
CA GLU A 122 -23.20 2.90 16.55
C GLU A 122 -22.56 4.18 15.98
N GLU A 123 -22.35 4.24 14.66
CA GLU A 123 -21.75 5.39 13.96
C GLU A 123 -20.39 5.82 14.54
N LEU A 124 -19.58 4.85 15.00
CA LEU A 124 -18.26 5.09 15.57
C LEU A 124 -17.21 5.17 14.46
N PRO A 125 -16.48 6.28 14.31
CA PRO A 125 -15.43 6.37 13.33
C PRO A 125 -14.24 5.48 13.72
N LEU A 126 -13.79 4.62 12.82
CA LEU A 126 -12.56 3.85 12.94
C LEU A 126 -11.48 4.50 12.07
N LEU A 127 -10.84 5.54 12.56
CA LEU A 127 -9.86 6.31 11.81
C LEU A 127 -8.46 5.68 11.92
N ASP A 128 -8.02 5.38 13.13
CA ASP A 128 -6.70 4.84 13.40
C ASP A 128 -6.73 3.53 14.22
N LEU A 129 -5.55 2.98 14.52
CA LEU A 129 -5.45 1.74 15.29
C LEU A 129 -5.90 1.90 16.75
N LYS A 130 -5.85 3.12 17.30
CA LYS A 130 -6.28 3.38 18.68
C LYS A 130 -7.80 3.31 18.81
N ASP A 131 -8.53 3.78 17.80
CA ASP A 131 -9.98 3.65 17.76
C ASP A 131 -10.38 2.17 17.77
N LEU A 132 -9.73 1.35 16.93
CA LEU A 132 -9.98 -0.08 16.92
C LEU A 132 -9.60 -0.76 18.26
N GLN A 133 -8.48 -0.37 18.88
CA GLN A 133 -8.07 -0.90 20.18
C GLN A 133 -9.07 -0.53 21.29
N ALA A 134 -9.58 0.71 21.29
CA ALA A 134 -10.58 1.16 22.23
C ALA A 134 -11.89 0.34 22.06
N LEU A 135 -12.32 0.15 20.83
CA LEU A 135 -13.52 -0.65 20.53
C LEU A 135 -13.33 -2.13 20.93
N LEU A 136 -12.18 -2.72 20.66
CA LEU A 136 -11.88 -4.09 21.09
C LEU A 136 -11.85 -4.24 22.62
N THR A 137 -11.38 -3.22 23.33
CA THR A 137 -11.43 -3.19 24.79
C THR A 137 -12.86 -3.14 25.29
N PHE A 138 -13.68 -2.27 24.71
CA PHE A 138 -15.11 -2.19 25.02
C PHE A 138 -15.82 -3.54 24.77
N ILE A 139 -15.53 -4.20 23.65
CA ILE A 139 -16.09 -5.52 23.32
C ILE A 139 -15.68 -6.58 24.36
N ALA A 140 -14.44 -6.54 24.85
CA ALA A 140 -13.98 -7.48 25.87
C ALA A 140 -14.66 -7.25 27.25
N GLU A 141 -14.96 -6.00 27.58
CA GLU A 141 -15.65 -5.63 28.84
C GLU A 141 -17.15 -5.96 28.79
N HIS A 142 -17.76 -6.03 27.60
CA HIS A 142 -19.18 -6.27 27.38
C HIS A 142 -19.45 -7.58 26.60
N ASP A 143 -18.56 -8.55 26.70
CA ASP A 143 -18.53 -9.77 25.86
C ASP A 143 -19.86 -10.56 25.90
N SER A 144 -20.50 -10.64 27.05
CA SER A 144 -21.78 -11.35 27.23
C SER A 144 -22.93 -10.70 26.45
N GLU A 145 -23.04 -9.37 26.52
CA GLU A 145 -24.08 -8.60 25.83
C GLU A 145 -23.86 -8.65 24.30
N ILE A 146 -22.63 -8.44 23.88
CA ILE A 146 -22.24 -8.44 22.47
C ILE A 146 -22.40 -9.85 21.88
N SER A 147 -22.01 -10.90 22.63
CA SER A 147 -22.22 -12.28 22.20
C SER A 147 -23.69 -12.64 22.05
N ALA A 148 -24.57 -12.10 22.88
CA ALA A 148 -26.01 -12.32 22.74
C ALA A 148 -26.59 -11.72 21.44
N ARG A 149 -25.99 -10.62 20.95
CA ARG A 149 -26.45 -9.88 19.76
C ARG A 149 -25.84 -10.40 18.44
N TYR A 150 -24.53 -10.71 18.45
CA TYR A 150 -23.75 -10.98 17.25
C TYR A 150 -23.18 -12.40 17.16
N GLY A 151 -23.34 -13.22 18.19
CA GLY A 151 -22.72 -14.54 18.31
C GLY A 151 -21.47 -14.50 19.20
N LEU A 152 -20.90 -15.66 19.45
CA LEU A 152 -19.84 -15.84 20.44
C LEU A 152 -18.62 -14.94 20.17
N VAL A 153 -18.38 -14.01 21.10
CA VAL A 153 -17.17 -13.19 21.16
C VAL A 153 -16.39 -13.60 22.41
N SER A 154 -15.17 -14.10 22.23
CA SER A 154 -14.34 -14.48 23.39
C SER A 154 -13.29 -13.42 23.68
N SER A 155 -13.11 -13.10 24.96
CA SER A 155 -12.04 -12.22 25.44
C SER A 155 -10.65 -12.74 25.06
N THR A 156 -10.47 -14.05 24.92
CA THR A 156 -9.25 -14.67 24.40
C THR A 156 -8.93 -14.25 22.96
N SER A 157 -9.96 -14.24 22.08
CA SER A 157 -9.81 -13.82 20.69
C SER A 157 -9.52 -12.32 20.61
N VAL A 158 -10.22 -11.49 21.40
CA VAL A 158 -9.95 -10.07 21.50
C VAL A 158 -8.50 -9.81 21.90
N GLY A 159 -8.03 -10.43 22.97
CA GLY A 159 -6.64 -10.29 23.43
C GLY A 159 -5.60 -10.77 22.41
N ALA A 160 -5.94 -11.74 21.57
CA ALA A 160 -5.07 -12.17 20.48
C ALA A 160 -4.98 -11.11 19.37
N ILE A 161 -6.10 -10.49 18.99
CA ILE A 161 -6.13 -9.38 18.01
C ILE A 161 -5.32 -8.19 18.54
N GLN A 162 -5.53 -7.79 19.81
CA GLN A 162 -4.81 -6.69 20.43
C GLN A 162 -3.29 -6.91 20.41
N ARG A 163 -2.81 -8.13 20.67
CA ARG A 163 -1.39 -8.46 20.56
C ARG A 163 -0.86 -8.33 19.14
N ARG A 164 -1.64 -8.73 18.12
CA ARG A 164 -1.25 -8.56 16.72
C ARG A 164 -1.21 -7.09 16.31
N LEU A 165 -2.16 -6.28 16.78
CA LEU A 165 -2.14 -4.82 16.58
C LEU A 165 -0.90 -4.19 17.20
N LEU A 166 -0.52 -4.58 18.43
CA LEU A 166 0.68 -4.07 19.07
C LEU A 166 1.97 -4.42 18.27
N VAL A 167 2.05 -5.63 17.70
CA VAL A 167 3.17 -6.00 16.84
C VAL A 167 3.21 -5.11 15.60
N LEU A 168 2.07 -4.88 14.98
CA LEU A 168 1.94 -4.03 13.79
C LEU A 168 2.34 -2.57 14.09
N GLU A 169 1.91 -2.03 15.22
CA GLU A 169 2.31 -0.68 15.69
C GLU A 169 3.83 -0.59 15.91
N ASN A 170 4.44 -1.58 16.55
CA ASN A 170 5.88 -1.63 16.78
C ASN A 170 6.70 -1.70 15.48
N GLN A 171 6.08 -2.13 14.38
CA GLN A 171 6.67 -2.11 13.05
C GLN A 171 6.50 -0.76 12.32
N GLY A 172 5.95 0.25 12.98
CA GLY A 172 5.76 1.59 12.44
C GLY A 172 4.43 1.79 11.69
N ALA A 173 3.55 0.80 11.66
CA ALA A 173 2.30 0.88 10.92
C ALA A 173 1.31 1.91 11.47
N ALA A 174 1.52 2.41 12.70
CA ALA A 174 0.69 3.50 13.25
C ALA A 174 0.69 4.76 12.35
N GLN A 175 1.74 4.98 11.57
CA GLN A 175 1.83 6.11 10.63
C GLN A 175 1.03 5.89 9.34
N MET A 176 0.69 4.64 9.03
CA MET A 176 -0.06 4.24 7.85
C MET A 176 -1.58 4.35 8.06
N PHE A 177 -2.03 4.35 9.32
CA PHE A 177 -3.44 4.48 9.65
C PHE A 177 -3.79 5.89 10.13
N GLY A 178 -4.89 6.44 9.59
CA GLY A 178 -5.40 7.76 9.95
C GLY A 178 -5.67 8.65 8.75
N GLU A 179 -6.07 9.87 9.04
CA GLU A 179 -6.35 10.90 8.05
C GLU A 179 -5.13 11.80 7.76
N PRO A 180 -5.07 12.45 6.58
CA PRO A 180 -5.97 12.25 5.45
C PRO A 180 -5.70 10.90 4.76
N ALA A 181 -6.77 10.18 4.41
CA ALA A 181 -6.66 8.95 3.64
C ALA A 181 -6.30 9.25 2.19
N LEU A 182 -5.56 8.33 1.55
CA LEU A 182 -5.21 8.42 0.15
C LEU A 182 -6.44 8.16 -0.72
N GLU A 183 -6.78 9.11 -1.57
CA GLU A 183 -7.81 8.92 -2.57
C GLU A 183 -7.24 8.36 -3.88
N LEU A 184 -8.00 7.53 -4.58
CA LEU A 184 -7.57 6.97 -5.88
C LEU A 184 -7.25 8.08 -6.90
N ALA A 185 -7.95 9.21 -6.83
CA ALA A 185 -7.69 10.37 -7.68
C ALA A 185 -6.27 10.93 -7.50
N ASP A 186 -5.68 10.83 -6.30
CA ASP A 186 -4.31 11.28 -6.05
C ASP A 186 -3.27 10.43 -6.78
N LEU A 187 -3.55 9.15 -6.97
CA LEU A 187 -2.70 8.24 -7.75
C LEU A 187 -2.84 8.41 -9.26
N MET A 188 -3.91 9.07 -9.71
CA MET A 188 -4.25 9.25 -11.13
C MET A 188 -3.97 10.67 -11.63
N ARG A 189 -3.19 11.45 -10.90
CA ARG A 189 -2.84 12.82 -11.28
C ARG A 189 -1.93 12.83 -12.51
N CYS A 190 -2.21 13.75 -13.41
CA CYS A 190 -1.35 14.06 -14.56
C CYS A 190 -0.72 15.44 -14.39
N ASP A 191 0.44 15.65 -15.00
CA ASP A 191 1.07 16.97 -15.10
C ASP A 191 0.33 17.90 -16.08
N ALA A 192 0.79 19.13 -16.22
CA ALA A 192 0.23 20.10 -17.16
C ALA A 192 0.32 19.67 -18.64
N HIS A 193 1.08 18.65 -18.96
CA HIS A 193 1.22 18.07 -20.30
C HIS A 193 0.39 16.79 -20.47
N GLY A 194 -0.43 16.43 -19.47
CA GLY A 194 -1.29 15.23 -19.50
C GLY A 194 -0.52 13.92 -19.28
N ARG A 195 0.63 13.97 -18.62
CA ARG A 195 1.46 12.80 -18.33
C ARG A 195 1.44 12.48 -16.87
#